data_a29585965a7d533703edfe84435d0f74
#
_entry.id   a29585965a7d533703edfe84435d0f74
#
_cell.length_a   1.000
_cell.length_b   1.000
_cell.length_c   1.000
_cell.angle_alpha   90.00
_cell.angle_beta   90.00
_cell.angle_gamma   90.00
#
_symmetry.space_group_name_H-M   'P 1'
#
loop_
_entity.id
_entity.type
_entity.pdbx_description
1 polymer ?
#
loop_
_entity_poly.entity_id
_entity_poly.type
_entity_poly.pdbx_seq_one_letter_code
_entity_poly.pdbx_strand_id
1 'polypeptide(L)'
;ADRVAVNSVLHDEETHSGAFQRTSQSSTAPIGPQARLDIILHRESWHRRGGGWIGQAIYGANDGLGAVFGIVSGVAGATAGGRAVLIAGLAGMIASALSMGSGACLASKTEREVQEAELRCEKRELQEKPEEEEQELALFYQLKGVPEDEAKTLAARLIAQPESALKTLGSEELGLAEQTFPNPWLEAVSATLSTALGAFIPIIPFFFTEGYPAIIASFVISTIAHFVIGAAKTIVTGLSPWRSGTEMMVIGLGEALITYGLGLVFRPLVV
;
A
#
# COMPACT_ATOMS: atom_id res chain seq x y z
N ALA A 1 -23.92 2.61 31.49
CA ALA A 1 -22.67 2.93 30.76
C ALA A 1 -22.97 3.58 29.43
N ASP A 2 -24.02 3.18 28.72
CA ASP A 2 -24.30 3.66 27.34
C ASP A 2 -24.88 5.10 27.27
N ARG A 3 -25.51 5.61 28.29
CA ARG A 3 -26.09 6.96 28.30
C ARG A 3 -25.04 8.09 28.42
N VAL A 4 -23.89 7.81 29.01
CA VAL A 4 -22.81 8.80 29.17
C VAL A 4 -22.04 8.99 27.86
N ALA A 5 -21.83 7.92 27.11
CA ALA A 5 -21.14 7.96 25.80
C ALA A 5 -21.97 8.70 24.72
N VAL A 6 -23.29 8.51 24.70
CA VAL A 6 -24.19 9.20 23.76
C VAL A 6 -24.25 10.70 24.04
N ASN A 7 -24.26 11.13 25.32
CA ASN A 7 -24.27 12.55 25.65
C ASN A 7 -22.95 13.26 25.37
N SER A 8 -21.81 12.57 25.42
CA SER A 8 -20.52 13.17 25.04
C SER A 8 -20.42 13.41 23.53
N VAL A 9 -20.95 12.52 22.71
CA VAL A 9 -20.99 12.68 21.25
C VAL A 9 -21.93 13.82 20.84
N LEU A 10 -23.08 13.94 21.48
CA LEU A 10 -24.03 15.03 21.20
C LEU A 10 -23.51 16.41 21.64
N HIS A 11 -22.71 16.47 22.71
CA HIS A 11 -22.12 17.72 23.18
C HIS A 11 -20.95 18.19 22.28
N ASP A 12 -20.20 17.24 21.69
CA ASP A 12 -19.18 17.56 20.68
C ASP A 12 -19.80 18.04 19.36
N GLU A 13 -20.93 17.49 18.92
CA GLU A 13 -21.64 17.95 17.72
C GLU A 13 -22.20 19.39 17.90
N GLU A 14 -22.73 19.75 19.06
CA GLU A 14 -23.23 21.09 19.32
C GLU A 14 -22.11 22.14 19.40
N THR A 15 -20.94 21.81 19.95
CA THR A 15 -19.78 22.70 19.99
C THR A 15 -19.16 22.92 18.61
N HIS A 16 -19.11 21.89 17.77
CA HIS A 16 -18.64 22.01 16.38
C HIS A 16 -19.64 22.77 15.50
N SER A 17 -20.96 22.58 15.71
CA SER A 17 -21.99 23.34 14.98
C SER A 17 -21.96 24.83 15.32
N GLY A 18 -21.73 25.20 16.57
CA GLY A 18 -21.61 26.60 17.00
C GLY A 18 -20.35 27.32 16.49
N ALA A 19 -19.24 26.60 16.31
CA ALA A 19 -18.03 27.13 15.71
C ALA A 19 -18.21 27.36 14.20
N PHE A 20 -18.94 26.48 13.52
CA PHE A 20 -19.22 26.59 12.08
C PHE A 20 -20.15 27.77 11.75
N GLN A 21 -21.13 28.05 12.59
CA GLN A 21 -22.04 29.21 12.41
C GLN A 21 -21.32 30.55 12.61
N ARG A 22 -20.28 30.62 13.44
CA ARG A 22 -19.48 31.86 13.62
C ARG A 22 -18.52 32.13 12.48
N THR A 23 -18.02 31.12 11.79
CA THR A 23 -17.12 31.25 10.63
C THR A 23 -17.88 31.51 9.34
N SER A 24 -19.15 31.15 9.25
CA SER A 24 -19.97 31.38 8.05
C SER A 24 -20.44 32.84 7.89
N GLN A 25 -20.32 33.70 8.93
CA GLN A 25 -20.75 35.10 8.88
C GLN A 25 -19.65 36.09 8.46
N SER A 26 -18.41 35.66 8.20
CA SER A 26 -17.30 36.59 7.92
C SER A 26 -16.73 36.56 6.50
N SER A 27 -17.31 35.80 5.54
CA SER A 27 -16.85 35.83 4.14
C SER A 27 -18.02 35.66 3.18
N THR A 28 -18.43 36.75 2.54
CA THR A 28 -19.49 36.81 1.52
C THR A 28 -19.01 36.39 0.11
N ALA A 29 -17.80 35.88 -0.05
CA ALA A 29 -17.35 35.33 -1.32
C ALA A 29 -17.86 33.90 -1.49
N PRO A 30 -18.47 33.52 -2.64
CA PRO A 30 -18.91 32.15 -2.86
C PRO A 30 -17.69 31.23 -2.87
N ILE A 31 -17.68 30.28 -1.94
CA ILE A 31 -16.66 29.22 -1.88
C ILE A 31 -16.70 28.44 -3.21
N GLY A 32 -15.57 28.43 -3.92
CA GLY A 32 -15.45 27.73 -5.21
C GLY A 32 -15.77 26.23 -5.10
N PRO A 33 -16.14 25.57 -6.22
CA PRO A 33 -16.50 24.16 -6.23
C PRO A 33 -15.44 23.24 -5.60
N GLN A 34 -14.16 23.53 -5.83
CA GLN A 34 -13.03 22.78 -5.28
C GLN A 34 -12.99 22.86 -3.74
N ALA A 35 -13.11 24.04 -3.18
CA ALA A 35 -13.12 24.22 -1.73
C ALA A 35 -14.35 23.59 -1.05
N ARG A 36 -15.50 23.55 -1.74
CA ARG A 36 -16.70 22.84 -1.27
C ARG A 36 -16.47 21.33 -1.27
N LEU A 37 -15.88 20.81 -2.34
CA LEU A 37 -15.53 19.40 -2.45
C LEU A 37 -14.55 19.00 -1.36
N ASP A 38 -13.51 19.78 -1.13
CA ASP A 38 -12.52 19.53 -0.09
C ASP A 38 -13.15 19.49 1.31
N ILE A 39 -14.11 20.37 1.60
CA ILE A 39 -14.85 20.35 2.87
C ILE A 39 -15.65 19.05 3.01
N ILE A 40 -16.32 18.58 1.95
CA ILE A 40 -17.08 17.32 1.95
C ILE A 40 -16.15 16.16 2.16
N LEU A 41 -15.06 16.11 1.40
CA LEU A 41 -14.07 15.04 1.48
C LEU A 41 -13.29 14.99 2.80
N HIS A 42 -13.09 16.15 3.46
CA HIS A 42 -12.52 16.17 4.82
C HIS A 42 -13.47 15.62 5.89
N ARG A 43 -14.79 15.71 5.71
CA ARG A 43 -15.77 15.05 6.58
C ARG A 43 -15.72 13.54 6.43
N GLU A 44 -15.36 13.04 5.27
CA GLU A 44 -15.23 11.61 4.97
C GLU A 44 -13.80 11.11 5.28
N SER A 45 -13.25 11.47 6.45
CA SER A 45 -11.89 11.13 6.89
C SER A 45 -11.60 9.62 6.95
N TRP A 46 -12.63 8.78 6.87
CA TRP A 46 -12.56 7.33 6.78
C TRP A 46 -12.19 6.81 5.38
N HIS A 47 -12.39 7.61 4.32
CA HIS A 47 -11.80 7.34 3.00
C HIS A 47 -10.32 7.73 3.01
N ARG A 48 -9.46 6.83 3.47
CA ARG A 48 -8.01 7.07 3.49
C ARG A 48 -7.46 7.14 2.07
N ARG A 49 -7.36 8.36 1.53
CA ARG A 49 -6.53 8.65 0.36
C ARG A 49 -5.08 8.50 0.80
N GLY A 50 -4.34 7.54 0.24
CA GLY A 50 -2.89 7.43 0.47
C GLY A 50 -2.42 6.21 1.27
N GLY A 51 -3.19 5.10 1.30
CA GLY A 51 -2.77 3.85 1.91
C GLY A 51 -1.61 3.12 1.18
N GLY A 52 -1.14 3.61 0.04
CA GLY A 52 -0.13 2.94 -0.78
C GLY A 52 1.15 2.60 -0.01
N TRP A 53 1.76 3.57 0.66
CA TRP A 53 3.00 3.34 1.40
C TRP A 53 2.84 2.41 2.62
N ILE A 54 1.67 2.44 3.31
CA ILE A 54 1.39 1.53 4.43
C ILE A 54 1.25 0.10 3.93
N GLY A 55 0.54 -0.09 2.81
CA GLY A 55 0.44 -1.39 2.16
C GLY A 55 1.80 -1.94 1.76
N GLN A 56 2.63 -1.11 1.13
CA GLN A 56 4.01 -1.43 0.77
C GLN A 56 4.89 -1.76 1.98
N ALA A 57 4.77 -0.99 3.07
CA ALA A 57 5.51 -1.24 4.30
C ALA A 57 5.12 -2.58 4.96
N ILE A 58 3.84 -2.89 5.02
CA ILE A 58 3.35 -4.17 5.55
C ILE A 58 3.81 -5.33 4.66
N TYR A 59 3.70 -5.16 3.34
CA TYR A 59 4.16 -6.16 2.38
C TYR A 59 5.67 -6.40 2.48
N GLY A 60 6.46 -5.32 2.50
CA GLY A 60 7.92 -5.41 2.65
C GLY A 60 8.35 -6.07 3.95
N ALA A 61 7.72 -5.71 5.08
CA ALA A 61 8.02 -6.34 6.37
C ALA A 61 7.69 -7.84 6.38
N ASN A 62 6.57 -8.23 5.76
CA ASN A 62 6.21 -9.64 5.63
C ASN A 62 7.16 -10.41 4.72
N ASP A 63 7.52 -9.84 3.55
CA ASP A 63 8.43 -10.44 2.59
C ASP A 63 9.82 -10.66 3.21
N GLY A 64 10.36 -9.62 3.88
CA GLY A 64 11.64 -9.73 4.58
C GLY A 64 11.62 -10.78 5.69
N LEU A 65 10.56 -10.80 6.51
CA LEU A 65 10.38 -11.77 7.57
C LEU A 65 10.33 -13.19 7.01
N GLY A 66 9.47 -13.46 6.01
CA GLY A 66 9.29 -14.80 5.42
C GLY A 66 10.55 -15.29 4.71
N ALA A 67 11.14 -14.46 3.83
CA ALA A 67 12.34 -14.83 3.08
C ALA A 67 13.51 -15.19 4.00
N VAL A 68 13.80 -14.36 5.01
CA VAL A 68 14.93 -14.58 5.90
C VAL A 68 14.62 -15.66 6.95
N PHE A 69 13.37 -15.79 7.39
CA PHE A 69 12.96 -16.90 8.24
C PHE A 69 13.15 -18.25 7.51
N GLY A 70 12.82 -18.30 6.21
CA GLY A 70 13.11 -19.47 5.37
C GLY A 70 14.60 -19.76 5.25
N ILE A 71 15.45 -18.76 4.99
CA ILE A 71 16.91 -18.91 4.91
C ILE A 71 17.49 -19.41 6.24
N VAL A 72 17.13 -18.74 7.33
CA VAL A 72 17.58 -19.10 8.69
C VAL A 72 17.17 -20.51 9.04
N SER A 73 15.92 -20.89 8.77
CA SER A 73 15.41 -22.24 9.03
C SER A 73 16.13 -23.29 8.19
N GLY A 74 16.31 -23.05 6.89
CA GLY A 74 17.01 -23.97 6.00
C GLY A 74 18.46 -24.21 6.39
N VAL A 75 19.22 -23.13 6.67
CA VAL A 75 20.61 -23.24 7.11
C VAL A 75 20.71 -23.87 8.51
N ALA A 76 19.78 -23.57 9.41
CA ALA A 76 19.71 -24.18 10.73
C ALA A 76 19.46 -25.69 10.65
N GLY A 77 18.59 -26.15 9.75
CA GLY A 77 18.38 -27.57 9.47
C GLY A 77 19.64 -28.26 8.98
N ALA A 78 20.41 -27.63 8.08
CA ALA A 78 21.65 -28.21 7.53
C ALA A 78 22.82 -28.19 8.51
N THR A 79 22.97 -27.16 9.37
CA THR A 79 24.15 -26.93 10.20
C THR A 79 23.93 -27.14 11.70
N ALA A 80 22.71 -27.46 12.13
CA ALA A 80 22.28 -27.52 13.53
C ALA A 80 22.45 -26.22 14.31
N GLY A 81 22.48 -25.07 13.59
CA GLY A 81 22.48 -23.71 14.19
C GLY A 81 23.85 -23.28 14.69
N GLY A 82 24.52 -22.44 13.97
CA GLY A 82 25.81 -21.86 14.35
C GLY A 82 26.00 -20.50 13.65
N ARG A 83 27.23 -20.01 13.60
CA ARG A 83 27.59 -18.76 12.93
C ARG A 83 27.18 -18.69 11.46
N ALA A 84 27.11 -19.86 10.80
CA ALA A 84 26.64 -19.94 9.41
C ALA A 84 25.20 -19.41 9.26
N VAL A 85 24.32 -19.68 10.22
CA VAL A 85 22.92 -19.18 10.21
C VAL A 85 22.90 -17.67 10.34
N LEU A 86 23.71 -17.12 11.24
CA LEU A 86 23.81 -15.66 11.44
C LEU A 86 24.32 -14.96 10.16
N ILE A 87 25.39 -15.48 9.55
CA ILE A 87 25.96 -14.91 8.33
C ILE A 87 24.97 -15.02 7.17
N ALA A 88 24.34 -16.18 6.98
CA ALA A 88 23.35 -16.39 5.92
C ALA A 88 22.11 -15.50 6.12
N GLY A 89 21.63 -15.38 7.36
CA GLY A 89 20.51 -14.50 7.70
C GLY A 89 20.81 -13.03 7.41
N LEU A 90 21.99 -12.53 7.84
CA LEU A 90 22.39 -11.15 7.56
C LEU A 90 22.58 -10.88 6.06
N ALA A 91 23.21 -11.80 5.34
CA ALA A 91 23.36 -11.68 3.89
C ALA A 91 22.00 -11.71 3.19
N GLY A 92 21.09 -12.61 3.61
CA GLY A 92 19.73 -12.68 3.10
C GLY A 92 18.92 -11.41 3.39
N MET A 93 19.05 -10.86 4.59
CA MET A 93 18.42 -9.59 4.97
C MET A 93 18.84 -8.44 4.04
N ILE A 94 20.13 -8.27 3.83
CA ILE A 94 20.67 -7.20 2.97
C ILE A 94 20.22 -7.41 1.53
N ALA A 95 20.33 -8.64 1.03
CA ALA A 95 19.93 -8.97 -0.34
C ALA A 95 18.44 -8.75 -0.58
N SER A 96 17.57 -9.24 0.32
CA SER A 96 16.12 -9.07 0.24
C SER A 96 15.73 -7.58 0.32
N ALA A 97 16.29 -6.84 1.27
CA ALA A 97 15.99 -5.41 1.44
C ALA A 97 16.39 -4.57 0.21
N LEU A 98 17.57 -4.80 -0.35
CA LEU A 98 18.04 -4.11 -1.56
C LEU A 98 17.23 -4.50 -2.79
N SER A 99 16.89 -5.79 -2.93
CA SER A 99 16.05 -6.29 -4.03
C SER A 99 14.65 -5.67 -3.99
N MET A 100 14.02 -5.66 -2.81
CA MET A 100 12.69 -5.10 -2.62
C MET A 100 12.69 -3.59 -2.91
N GLY A 101 13.66 -2.84 -2.39
CA GLY A 101 13.76 -1.39 -2.62
C GLY A 101 14.01 -1.03 -4.09
N SER A 102 14.92 -1.74 -4.76
CA SER A 102 15.19 -1.54 -6.19
C SER A 102 13.98 -1.93 -7.06
N GLY A 103 13.30 -3.01 -6.72
CA GLY A 103 12.08 -3.46 -7.37
C GLY A 103 10.94 -2.44 -7.24
N ALA A 104 10.70 -1.93 -6.03
CA ALA A 104 9.70 -0.90 -5.77
C ALA A 104 10.00 0.40 -6.54
N CYS A 105 11.27 0.83 -6.56
CA CYS A 105 11.70 2.00 -7.33
C CYS A 105 11.44 1.82 -8.82
N LEU A 106 11.82 0.68 -9.39
CA LEU A 106 11.66 0.39 -10.80
C LEU A 106 10.19 0.27 -11.20
N ALA A 107 9.38 -0.40 -10.38
CA ALA A 107 7.93 -0.56 -10.60
C ALA A 107 7.24 0.81 -10.63
N SER A 108 7.45 1.63 -9.59
CA SER A 108 6.88 2.97 -9.49
C SER A 108 7.35 3.91 -10.62
N LYS A 109 8.62 3.81 -11.02
CA LYS A 109 9.15 4.57 -12.16
C LYS A 109 8.51 4.14 -13.48
N THR A 110 8.39 2.83 -13.70
CA THR A 110 7.76 2.29 -14.91
C THR A 110 6.29 2.68 -15.01
N GLU A 111 5.54 2.56 -13.89
CA GLU A 111 4.14 2.99 -13.84
C GLU A 111 3.99 4.46 -14.21
N ARG A 112 4.83 5.32 -13.63
CA ARG A 112 4.84 6.73 -13.97
C ARG A 112 5.17 7.00 -15.44
N GLU A 113 6.18 6.30 -15.99
CA GLU A 113 6.59 6.45 -17.41
C GLU A 113 5.46 6.02 -18.37
N VAL A 114 4.71 4.95 -18.02
CA VAL A 114 3.54 4.50 -18.79
C VAL A 114 2.45 5.56 -18.73
N GLN A 115 2.06 6.02 -17.54
CA GLN A 115 1.03 7.05 -17.38
C GLN A 115 1.38 8.36 -18.12
N GLU A 116 2.64 8.80 -18.04
CA GLU A 116 3.10 9.96 -18.78
C GLU A 116 3.08 9.74 -20.30
N ALA A 117 3.33 8.51 -20.78
CA ALA A 117 3.25 8.18 -22.20
C ALA A 117 1.80 8.17 -22.70
N GLU A 118 0.88 7.59 -21.92
CA GLU A 118 -0.55 7.59 -22.22
C GLU A 118 -1.10 9.02 -22.27
N LEU A 119 -0.82 9.85 -21.27
CA LEU A 119 -1.22 11.26 -21.28
C LEU A 119 -0.64 12.07 -22.46
N ARG A 120 0.57 11.72 -22.91
CA ARG A 120 1.13 12.35 -24.12
C ARG A 120 0.40 11.89 -25.40
N CYS A 121 -0.03 10.64 -25.46
CA CYS A 121 -0.84 10.12 -26.54
C CYS A 121 -2.17 10.84 -26.60
N GLU A 122 -2.89 10.86 -25.50
CA GLU A 122 -4.17 11.52 -25.30
C GLU A 122 -4.14 13.01 -25.70
N LYS A 123 -3.09 13.71 -25.24
CA LYS A 123 -2.88 15.11 -25.63
C LYS A 123 -2.71 15.31 -27.14
N ARG A 124 -2.08 14.37 -27.81
CA ARG A 124 -1.89 14.41 -29.27
C ARG A 124 -3.20 14.12 -29.98
N GLU A 125 -3.97 13.11 -29.54
CA GLU A 125 -5.27 12.75 -30.10
C GLU A 125 -6.26 13.91 -29.96
N LEU A 126 -6.32 14.54 -28.81
CA LEU A 126 -7.09 15.75 -28.58
C LEU A 126 -6.73 16.90 -29.55
N GLN A 127 -5.47 16.99 -30.00
CA GLN A 127 -5.04 18.00 -30.99
C GLN A 127 -5.31 17.60 -32.44
N GLU A 128 -5.16 16.32 -32.76
CA GLU A 128 -5.27 15.80 -34.13
C GLU A 128 -6.72 15.45 -34.50
N LYS A 129 -7.53 15.00 -33.53
CA LYS A 129 -8.87 14.46 -33.74
C LYS A 129 -9.87 14.89 -32.67
N PRO A 130 -10.04 16.17 -32.39
CA PRO A 130 -10.90 16.66 -31.31
C PRO A 130 -12.36 16.23 -31.41
N GLU A 131 -12.85 15.94 -32.64
CA GLU A 131 -14.21 15.46 -32.84
C GLU A 131 -14.40 13.98 -32.42
N GLU A 132 -13.36 13.14 -32.57
CA GLU A 132 -13.37 11.75 -32.09
C GLU A 132 -13.36 11.73 -30.56
N GLU A 133 -12.50 12.55 -29.92
CA GLU A 133 -12.42 12.69 -28.48
C GLU A 133 -13.71 13.24 -27.85
N GLU A 134 -14.39 14.17 -28.52
CA GLU A 134 -15.71 14.64 -28.07
C GLU A 134 -16.76 13.54 -28.07
N GLN A 135 -16.76 12.72 -29.13
CA GLN A 135 -17.69 11.60 -29.22
C GLN A 135 -17.39 10.53 -28.18
N GLU A 136 -16.12 10.22 -27.97
CA GLU A 136 -15.67 9.25 -26.97
C GLU A 136 -16.08 9.68 -25.55
N LEU A 137 -15.79 10.91 -25.19
CA LEU A 137 -16.17 11.48 -23.90
C LEU A 137 -17.70 11.48 -23.71
N ALA A 138 -18.45 11.78 -24.77
CA ALA A 138 -19.91 11.72 -24.72
C ALA A 138 -20.40 10.29 -24.48
N LEU A 139 -19.76 9.27 -25.07
CA LEU A 139 -20.07 7.86 -24.85
C LEU A 139 -19.75 7.43 -23.41
N PHE A 140 -18.62 7.84 -22.83
CA PHE A 140 -18.33 7.56 -21.42
C PHE A 140 -19.41 8.09 -20.48
N TYR A 141 -19.92 9.29 -20.71
CA TYR A 141 -21.03 9.83 -19.91
C TYR A 141 -22.36 9.09 -20.13
N GLN A 142 -22.66 8.69 -21.36
CA GLN A 142 -23.85 7.89 -21.66
C GLN A 142 -23.79 6.53 -20.93
N LEU A 143 -22.64 5.85 -20.91
CA LEU A 143 -22.45 4.62 -20.16
C LEU A 143 -22.62 4.80 -18.65
N LYS A 144 -22.42 6.02 -18.14
CA LYS A 144 -22.70 6.41 -16.74
C LYS A 144 -24.15 6.79 -16.51
N GLY A 145 -25.01 6.73 -17.52
CA GLY A 145 -26.45 7.00 -17.42
C GLY A 145 -26.85 8.43 -17.72
N VAL A 146 -25.96 9.27 -18.26
CA VAL A 146 -26.32 10.61 -18.73
C VAL A 146 -27.08 10.51 -20.05
N PRO A 147 -28.23 11.21 -20.23
CA PRO A 147 -28.94 11.24 -21.50
C PRO A 147 -28.05 11.71 -22.66
N GLU A 148 -28.27 11.17 -23.87
CA GLU A 148 -27.40 11.40 -25.04
C GLU A 148 -27.18 12.89 -25.34
N ASP A 149 -28.26 13.68 -25.35
CA ASP A 149 -28.19 15.13 -25.67
C ASP A 149 -27.38 15.90 -24.62
N GLU A 150 -27.55 15.54 -23.34
CA GLU A 150 -26.81 16.15 -22.23
C GLU A 150 -25.35 15.72 -22.26
N ALA A 151 -25.06 14.45 -22.53
CA ALA A 151 -23.71 13.91 -22.63
C ALA A 151 -22.93 14.60 -23.76
N LYS A 152 -23.51 14.76 -24.94
CA LYS A 152 -22.90 15.49 -26.05
C LYS A 152 -22.62 16.96 -25.70
N THR A 153 -23.57 17.61 -25.06
CA THR A 153 -23.41 19.02 -24.66
C THR A 153 -22.30 19.17 -23.63
N LEU A 154 -22.19 18.24 -22.68
CA LEU A 154 -21.16 18.24 -21.66
C LEU A 154 -19.78 17.98 -22.26
N ALA A 155 -19.65 16.99 -23.13
CA ALA A 155 -18.40 16.64 -23.83
C ALA A 155 -17.90 17.84 -24.65
N ALA A 156 -18.73 18.46 -25.46
CA ALA A 156 -18.36 19.62 -26.27
C ALA A 156 -17.85 20.80 -25.40
N ARG A 157 -18.45 21.02 -24.23
CA ARG A 157 -17.99 22.08 -23.31
C ARG A 157 -16.65 21.77 -22.67
N LEU A 158 -16.38 20.49 -22.36
CA LEU A 158 -15.12 20.06 -21.76
C LEU A 158 -14.00 20.08 -22.77
N ILE A 159 -14.20 19.56 -23.98
CA ILE A 159 -13.24 19.56 -25.08
C ILE A 159 -12.85 20.99 -25.49
N ALA A 160 -13.77 21.96 -25.42
CA ALA A 160 -13.44 23.36 -25.68
C ALA A 160 -12.42 23.97 -24.69
N GLN A 161 -12.10 23.27 -23.60
CA GLN A 161 -11.14 23.68 -22.57
C GLN A 161 -9.98 22.66 -22.50
N PRO A 162 -8.85 22.82 -23.22
CA PRO A 162 -7.84 21.79 -23.40
C PRO A 162 -7.25 21.21 -22.11
N GLU A 163 -7.07 22.03 -21.06
CA GLU A 163 -6.58 21.54 -19.76
C GLU A 163 -7.61 20.66 -19.03
N SER A 164 -8.88 21.06 -19.09
CA SER A 164 -9.99 20.30 -18.51
C SER A 164 -10.27 19.05 -19.31
N ALA A 165 -10.15 19.11 -20.63
CA ALA A 165 -10.31 17.98 -21.55
C ALA A 165 -9.29 16.89 -21.21
N LEU A 166 -8.01 17.21 -21.26
CA LEU A 166 -6.94 16.23 -20.98
C LEU A 166 -7.07 15.59 -19.59
N LYS A 167 -7.44 16.39 -18.59
CA LYS A 167 -7.65 15.89 -17.24
C LYS A 167 -8.85 14.96 -17.15
N THR A 168 -9.93 15.29 -17.86
CA THR A 168 -11.16 14.50 -17.85
C THR A 168 -10.97 13.20 -18.62
N LEU A 169 -10.39 13.24 -19.82
CA LEU A 169 -10.08 12.06 -20.62
C LEU A 169 -9.10 11.15 -19.87
N GLY A 170 -8.02 11.69 -19.33
CA GLY A 170 -7.10 10.91 -18.50
C GLY A 170 -7.77 10.23 -17.30
N SER A 171 -8.79 10.85 -16.72
CA SER A 171 -9.55 10.24 -15.62
C SER A 171 -10.58 9.21 -16.09
N GLU A 172 -11.27 9.47 -17.20
CA GLU A 172 -12.39 8.66 -17.68
C GLU A 172 -11.92 7.46 -18.50
N GLU A 173 -10.94 7.64 -19.36
CA GLU A 173 -10.41 6.61 -20.25
C GLU A 173 -9.26 5.84 -19.59
N LEU A 174 -8.26 6.55 -19.07
CA LEU A 174 -7.05 5.92 -18.52
C LEU A 174 -7.20 5.55 -17.03
N GLY A 175 -8.31 5.94 -16.38
CA GLY A 175 -8.53 5.69 -14.96
C GLY A 175 -7.52 6.45 -14.07
N LEU A 176 -6.82 7.44 -14.62
CA LEU A 176 -5.88 8.27 -13.90
C LEU A 176 -6.67 9.28 -13.07
N ALA A 177 -7.08 8.89 -11.86
CA ALA A 177 -7.62 9.85 -10.91
C ALA A 177 -6.56 10.94 -10.67
N GLU A 178 -6.97 12.14 -10.16
CA GLU A 178 -6.08 13.27 -9.78
C GLU A 178 -4.98 12.88 -8.77
N GLN A 179 -4.44 11.70 -8.88
CA GLN A 179 -3.47 11.15 -7.95
C GLN A 179 -2.08 11.64 -8.33
N THR A 180 -1.45 12.17 -7.33
CA THR A 180 -0.02 12.46 -7.30
C THR A 180 0.72 11.21 -7.79
N PHE A 181 1.49 11.34 -8.86
CA PHE A 181 2.37 10.27 -9.34
C PHE A 181 3.17 9.70 -8.17
N PRO A 182 3.26 8.39 -8.01
CA PRO A 182 4.01 7.79 -6.93
C PRO A 182 5.45 8.28 -6.95
N ASN A 183 6.02 8.52 -5.78
CA ASN A 183 7.42 8.93 -5.68
C ASN A 183 8.31 7.70 -5.58
N PRO A 184 9.08 7.34 -6.63
CA PRO A 184 9.86 6.11 -6.69
C PRO A 184 10.87 5.98 -5.54
N TRP A 185 11.45 7.11 -5.09
CA TRP A 185 12.41 7.11 -3.99
C TRP A 185 11.77 6.86 -2.64
N LEU A 186 10.59 7.44 -2.40
CA LEU A 186 9.86 7.21 -1.16
C LEU A 186 9.42 5.75 -1.04
N GLU A 187 8.95 5.16 -2.13
CA GLU A 187 8.57 3.76 -2.18
C GLU A 187 9.78 2.83 -2.00
N ALA A 188 10.89 3.12 -2.68
CA ALA A 188 12.12 2.37 -2.54
C ALA A 188 12.63 2.36 -1.09
N VAL A 189 12.72 3.53 -0.46
CA VAL A 189 13.21 3.66 0.91
C VAL A 189 12.25 2.97 1.90
N SER A 190 10.95 3.17 1.74
CA SER A 190 9.94 2.52 2.58
C SER A 190 10.00 1.00 2.45
N ALA A 191 10.07 0.47 1.23
CA ALA A 191 10.20 -0.95 0.97
C ALA A 191 11.49 -1.53 1.53
N THR A 192 12.64 -0.88 1.30
CA THR A 192 13.94 -1.32 1.82
C THR A 192 13.94 -1.40 3.34
N LEU A 193 13.49 -0.34 4.01
CA LEU A 193 13.51 -0.28 5.48
C LEU A 193 12.53 -1.27 6.10
N SER A 194 11.31 -1.38 5.57
CA SER A 194 10.32 -2.33 6.09
C SER A 194 10.76 -3.77 5.91
N THR A 195 11.33 -4.11 4.75
CA THR A 195 11.88 -5.45 4.47
C THR A 195 13.05 -5.76 5.40
N ALA A 196 14.00 -4.82 5.58
CA ALA A 196 15.11 -5.01 6.50
C ALA A 196 14.65 -5.25 7.94
N LEU A 197 13.66 -4.48 8.42
CA LEU A 197 13.08 -4.64 9.76
C LEU A 197 12.42 -6.00 9.94
N GLY A 198 11.60 -6.43 8.98
CA GLY A 198 10.99 -7.76 9.01
C GLY A 198 12.02 -8.89 8.98
N ALA A 199 13.00 -8.78 8.08
CA ALA A 199 14.09 -9.74 7.90
C ALA A 199 15.01 -9.87 9.12
N PHE A 200 15.14 -8.82 9.90
CA PHE A 200 15.99 -8.83 11.10
C PHE A 200 15.45 -9.72 12.21
N ILE A 201 14.11 -9.87 12.31
CA ILE A 201 13.45 -10.56 13.41
C ILE A 201 13.94 -12.03 13.59
N PRO A 202 13.96 -12.89 12.56
CA PRO A 202 14.42 -14.28 12.71
C PRO A 202 15.90 -14.41 13.05
N ILE A 203 16.70 -13.37 12.81
CA ILE A 203 18.13 -13.37 13.06
C ILE A 203 18.47 -13.05 14.52
N ILE A 204 17.61 -12.27 15.20
CA ILE A 204 17.87 -11.75 16.56
C ILE A 204 18.38 -12.79 17.54
N PRO A 205 17.79 -14.00 17.68
CA PRO A 205 18.25 -14.98 18.66
C PRO A 205 19.70 -15.46 18.43
N PHE A 206 20.17 -15.46 17.18
CA PHE A 206 21.50 -15.92 16.82
C PHE A 206 22.64 -14.95 17.19
N PHE A 207 22.32 -13.74 17.62
CA PHE A 207 23.28 -12.80 18.22
C PHE A 207 23.62 -13.17 19.68
N PHE A 208 22.71 -13.85 20.38
CA PHE A 208 22.80 -14.06 21.81
C PHE A 208 23.07 -15.53 22.17
N THR A 209 22.68 -16.48 21.30
CA THR A 209 22.82 -17.90 21.58
C THR A 209 23.01 -18.67 20.28
N GLU A 210 23.53 -19.90 20.40
CA GLU A 210 23.80 -20.79 19.28
C GLU A 210 23.05 -22.12 19.44
N GLY A 211 22.96 -22.91 18.37
CA GLY A 211 22.35 -24.23 18.39
C GLY A 211 20.83 -24.23 18.52
N TYR A 212 20.31 -25.31 19.09
CA TYR A 212 18.86 -25.53 19.21
C TYR A 212 18.11 -24.41 19.98
N PRO A 213 18.66 -23.80 21.07
CA PRO A 213 17.97 -22.71 21.73
C PRO A 213 17.74 -21.51 20.83
N ALA A 214 18.71 -21.14 19.98
CA ALA A 214 18.58 -20.07 19.01
C ALA A 214 17.53 -20.40 17.94
N ILE A 215 17.52 -21.63 17.45
CA ILE A 215 16.57 -22.12 16.45
C ILE A 215 15.14 -22.02 17.00
N ILE A 216 14.90 -22.56 18.19
CA ILE A 216 13.56 -22.52 18.82
C ILE A 216 13.12 -21.09 19.06
N ALA A 217 13.99 -20.22 19.60
CA ALA A 217 13.68 -18.83 19.82
C ALA A 217 13.35 -18.08 18.51
N SER A 218 14.09 -18.36 17.43
CA SER A 218 13.83 -17.81 16.10
C SER A 218 12.46 -18.24 15.56
N PHE A 219 12.11 -19.52 15.69
CA PHE A 219 10.77 -20.01 15.30
C PHE A 219 9.66 -19.35 16.08
N VAL A 220 9.80 -19.22 17.39
CA VAL A 220 8.78 -18.58 18.25
C VAL A 220 8.60 -17.12 17.91
N ILE A 221 9.70 -16.33 17.88
CA ILE A 221 9.62 -14.88 17.64
C ILE A 221 9.12 -14.56 16.22
N SER A 222 9.55 -15.33 15.21
CA SER A 222 9.11 -15.14 13.83
C SER A 222 7.64 -15.51 13.64
N THR A 223 7.17 -16.58 14.29
CA THR A 223 5.75 -16.97 14.27
C THR A 223 4.87 -15.90 14.89
N ILE A 224 5.28 -15.34 16.02
CA ILE A 224 4.59 -14.20 16.65
C ILE A 224 4.62 -12.97 15.75
N ALA A 225 5.75 -12.69 15.12
CA ALA A 225 5.89 -11.55 14.21
C ALA A 225 4.98 -11.66 12.99
N HIS A 226 4.84 -12.84 12.37
CA HIS A 226 3.87 -13.08 11.29
C HIS A 226 2.44 -12.79 11.75
N PHE A 227 2.06 -13.25 12.95
CA PHE A 227 0.76 -12.94 13.49
C PHE A 227 0.54 -11.43 13.67
N VAL A 228 1.53 -10.73 14.23
CA VAL A 228 1.45 -9.28 14.47
C VAL A 228 1.35 -8.49 13.16
N ILE A 229 2.18 -8.84 12.16
CA ILE A 229 2.14 -8.19 10.83
C ILE A 229 0.79 -8.47 10.16
N GLY A 230 0.29 -9.71 10.23
CA GLY A 230 -1.02 -10.09 9.71
C GLY A 230 -2.16 -9.36 10.39
N ALA A 231 -2.09 -9.17 11.71
CA ALA A 231 -3.05 -8.38 12.46
C ALA A 231 -2.94 -6.88 12.10
N ALA A 232 -1.73 -6.34 11.93
CA ALA A 232 -1.52 -4.94 11.54
C ALA A 232 -2.10 -4.62 10.14
N LYS A 233 -2.07 -5.59 9.21
CA LYS A 233 -2.72 -5.47 7.89
C LYS A 233 -4.20 -5.07 8.01
N THR A 234 -4.88 -5.46 9.07
CA THR A 234 -6.31 -5.18 9.25
C THR A 234 -6.63 -3.73 9.54
N ILE A 235 -5.64 -2.93 9.95
CA ILE A 235 -5.79 -1.48 10.10
C ILE A 235 -6.15 -0.82 8.76
N VAL A 236 -5.67 -1.40 7.65
CA VAL A 236 -5.93 -0.91 6.30
C VAL A 236 -7.11 -1.63 5.66
N THR A 237 -7.24 -2.94 5.88
CA THR A 237 -8.24 -3.78 5.18
C THR A 237 -9.59 -3.87 5.91
N GLY A 238 -9.66 -3.47 7.19
CA GLY A 238 -10.89 -3.58 8.00
C GLY A 238 -11.31 -5.02 8.33
N LEU A 239 -10.47 -6.02 8.03
CA LEU A 239 -10.75 -7.43 8.32
C LEU A 239 -10.52 -7.77 9.80
N SER A 240 -10.89 -9.00 10.21
CA SER A 240 -10.64 -9.49 11.57
C SER A 240 -9.14 -9.68 11.83
N PRO A 241 -8.54 -9.05 12.87
CA PRO A 241 -7.12 -9.20 13.21
C PRO A 241 -6.72 -10.66 13.50
N TRP A 242 -7.59 -11.40 14.16
CA TRP A 242 -7.35 -12.81 14.49
C TRP A 242 -7.26 -13.67 13.24
N ARG A 243 -8.18 -13.47 12.28
CA ARG A 243 -8.18 -14.24 11.04
C ARG A 243 -6.96 -13.92 10.19
N SER A 244 -6.67 -12.64 9.96
CA SER A 244 -5.50 -12.24 9.17
C SER A 244 -4.18 -12.60 9.84
N GLY A 245 -4.09 -12.46 11.18
CA GLY A 245 -2.90 -12.84 11.94
C GLY A 245 -2.63 -14.34 11.89
N THR A 246 -3.65 -15.17 12.10
CA THR A 246 -3.49 -16.62 12.06
C THR A 246 -3.18 -17.12 10.64
N GLU A 247 -3.77 -16.53 9.62
CA GLU A 247 -3.47 -16.86 8.22
C GLU A 247 -1.98 -16.66 7.90
N MET A 248 -1.45 -15.47 8.19
CA MET A 248 -0.03 -15.16 7.95
C MET A 248 0.91 -16.00 8.82
N MET A 249 0.53 -16.24 10.08
CA MET A 249 1.29 -17.10 10.97
C MET A 249 1.42 -18.56 10.42
N VAL A 250 0.33 -19.12 9.92
CA VAL A 250 0.32 -20.49 9.36
C VAL A 250 1.16 -20.56 8.09
N ILE A 251 1.07 -19.55 7.22
CA ILE A 251 1.87 -19.49 5.99
C ILE A 251 3.36 -19.41 6.34
N GLY A 252 3.78 -18.45 7.17
CA GLY A 252 5.19 -18.28 7.52
C GLY A 252 5.78 -19.46 8.28
N LEU A 253 4.99 -20.10 9.16
CA LEU A 253 5.43 -21.33 9.83
C LEU A 253 5.58 -22.49 8.83
N GLY A 254 4.65 -22.60 7.87
CA GLY A 254 4.73 -23.62 6.80
C GLY A 254 5.99 -23.46 5.95
N GLU A 255 6.31 -22.25 5.53
CA GLU A 255 7.53 -21.92 4.78
C GLU A 255 8.79 -22.31 5.57
N ALA A 256 8.85 -21.96 6.84
CA ALA A 256 9.98 -22.26 7.69
C ALA A 256 10.15 -23.77 7.95
N LEU A 257 9.05 -24.52 8.13
CA LEU A 257 9.11 -25.97 8.29
C LEU A 257 9.56 -26.68 7.02
N ILE A 258 9.09 -26.24 5.86
CA ILE A 258 9.51 -26.77 4.55
C ILE A 258 11.02 -26.54 4.36
N THR A 259 11.48 -25.32 4.56
CA THR A 259 12.89 -24.96 4.37
C THR A 259 13.80 -25.62 5.40
N TYR A 260 13.37 -25.76 6.66
CA TYR A 260 14.09 -26.53 7.68
C TYR A 260 14.21 -28.00 7.31
N GLY A 261 13.10 -28.59 6.81
CA GLY A 261 13.10 -29.99 6.33
C GLY A 261 14.05 -30.19 5.14
N LEU A 262 14.07 -29.27 4.18
CA LEU A 262 15.05 -29.26 3.09
C LEU A 262 16.48 -29.14 3.62
N GLY A 263 16.72 -28.31 4.61
CA GLY A 263 18.01 -28.20 5.28
C GLY A 263 18.49 -29.53 5.88
N LEU A 264 17.59 -30.27 6.54
CA LEU A 264 17.91 -31.59 7.07
C LEU A 264 18.29 -32.60 5.97
N VAL A 265 17.60 -32.54 4.82
CA VAL A 265 17.92 -33.45 3.67
C VAL A 265 19.31 -33.13 3.10
N PHE A 266 19.70 -31.86 3.04
CA PHE A 266 21.01 -31.44 2.54
C PHE A 266 22.13 -31.51 3.57
N ARG A 267 21.83 -31.80 4.82
CA ARG A 267 22.82 -31.88 5.90
C ARG A 267 24.01 -32.80 5.62
N PRO A 268 23.83 -33.99 5.01
CA PRO A 268 24.95 -34.86 4.69
C PRO A 268 25.95 -34.31 3.67
N LEU A 269 25.56 -33.22 2.94
CA LEU A 269 26.43 -32.56 1.96
C LEU A 269 27.24 -31.43 2.60
N VAL A 270 26.90 -30.99 3.79
CA VAL A 270 27.48 -29.81 4.48
C VAL A 270 28.38 -30.26 5.65
N VAL A 271 28.10 -31.40 6.24
CA VAL A 271 28.84 -32.04 7.35
C VAL A 271 29.49 -33.29 6.86
#